data_3f25760b98be52340a95b561db085a8b
#
_entry.id   3f25760b98be52340a95b561db085a8b
#
_cell.length_a   1.000
_cell.length_b   1.000
_cell.length_c   1.000
_cell.angle_alpha   90.00
_cell.angle_beta   90.00
_cell.angle_gamma   90.00
#
_symmetry.space_group_name_H-M   'P 1'
#
loop_
_entity.id
_entity.type
_entity.pdbx_description
1 polymer ?
#
loop_
_entity_poly.entity_id
_entity_poly.type
_entity_poly.pdbx_seq_one_letter_code
_entity_poly.pdbx_strand_id
1 'polypeptide(L)'
;HGIEVMAVNKVFNGCVATARAVLEGGIDVIAESRTYNLKKLKDALGCRTCLLRSPVLSEIEDVIRYADISLNSEVAVIKALSAEAVRQGKTHEVLLMVDMGDLREGIMFDHYQDIVDTVKLINELPNLKLYGLGTNFNCYGTVMPTVKNGCDFRDIARKVEADTGIKIPRLSAGNCTSYVLIDQGKWPEGLNHLRIGGLHEYGIEYVKVHYLDQYHHSQKPVEKVCSPLY
;
A
#
# COMPACT_ATOMS: atom_id res chain seq x y z
N HIS A 1 9.96 10.59 11.80
CA HIS A 1 9.38 11.21 10.62
C HIS A 1 7.85 11.21 10.61
N GLY A 2 7.18 10.54 11.60
CA GLY A 2 5.71 10.48 11.66
C GLY A 2 5.08 9.71 10.49
N ILE A 3 5.80 8.72 9.93
CA ILE A 3 5.36 7.89 8.81
C ILE A 3 4.98 6.52 9.37
N GLU A 4 3.72 6.11 9.20
CA GLU A 4 3.28 4.74 9.47
C GLU A 4 3.80 3.80 8.40
N VAL A 5 4.18 2.59 8.79
CA VAL A 5 4.69 1.58 7.86
C VAL A 5 3.85 0.31 7.95
N MET A 6 3.44 -0.17 6.80
CA MET A 6 2.84 -1.49 6.62
C MET A 6 3.92 -2.43 6.07
N ALA A 7 4.21 -3.53 6.76
CA ALA A 7 5.24 -4.47 6.32
C ALA A 7 4.68 -5.47 5.32
N VAL A 8 5.34 -5.57 4.16
CA VAL A 8 4.95 -6.46 3.07
C VAL A 8 5.69 -7.77 3.17
N ASN A 9 4.99 -8.86 3.49
CA ASN A 9 5.55 -10.20 3.75
C ASN A 9 5.42 -11.17 2.56
N LYS A 10 5.08 -10.66 1.37
CA LYS A 10 4.78 -11.50 0.19
C LYS A 10 5.98 -12.30 -0.32
N VAL A 11 7.19 -11.78 -0.26
CA VAL A 11 8.40 -12.48 -0.72
C VAL A 11 8.71 -13.69 0.17
N PHE A 12 8.38 -13.61 1.44
CA PHE A 12 8.50 -14.72 2.40
C PHE A 12 7.31 -15.68 2.35
N ASN A 13 6.41 -15.51 1.37
CA ASN A 13 5.22 -16.36 1.18
C ASN A 13 4.41 -16.56 2.47
N GLY A 14 4.15 -15.48 3.19
CA GLY A 14 3.41 -15.50 4.45
C GLY A 14 4.14 -16.26 5.56
N CYS A 15 5.47 -16.18 5.64
CA CYS A 15 6.24 -16.79 6.72
C CYS A 15 5.87 -16.17 8.07
N VAL A 16 5.41 -17.00 9.00
CA VAL A 16 4.97 -16.56 10.34
C VAL A 16 6.14 -16.04 11.16
N ALA A 17 7.32 -16.62 11.03
CA ALA A 17 8.48 -16.21 11.81
C ALA A 17 8.95 -14.80 11.44
N THR A 18 9.01 -14.49 10.14
CA THR A 18 9.37 -13.14 9.67
C THR A 18 8.30 -12.10 10.03
N ALA A 19 7.02 -12.45 9.89
CA ALA A 19 5.92 -11.57 10.29
C ALA A 19 5.95 -11.28 11.81
N ARG A 20 6.23 -12.30 12.66
CA ARG A 20 6.38 -12.12 14.09
C ARG A 20 7.51 -11.16 14.45
N ALA A 21 8.69 -11.33 13.84
CA ALA A 21 9.84 -10.46 14.10
C ALA A 21 9.54 -8.99 13.72
N VAL A 22 8.80 -8.78 12.63
CA VAL A 22 8.39 -7.44 12.20
C VAL A 22 7.38 -6.81 13.17
N LEU A 23 6.42 -7.60 13.69
CA LEU A 23 5.46 -7.13 14.71
C LEU A 23 6.18 -6.80 16.02
N GLU A 24 7.12 -7.64 16.46
CA GLU A 24 7.96 -7.37 17.63
C GLU A 24 8.81 -6.10 17.46
N GLY A 25 9.17 -5.76 16.22
CA GLY A 25 9.82 -4.49 15.86
C GLY A 25 8.91 -3.26 15.88
N GLY A 26 7.61 -3.41 16.20
CA GLY A 26 6.66 -2.31 16.37
C GLY A 26 5.84 -1.97 15.13
N ILE A 27 5.81 -2.84 14.12
CA ILE A 27 4.90 -2.69 12.96
C ILE A 27 3.55 -3.32 13.33
N ASP A 28 2.44 -2.63 13.02
CA ASP A 28 1.09 -3.07 13.40
C ASP A 28 0.37 -3.87 12.31
N VAL A 29 0.71 -3.67 11.04
CA VAL A 29 0.00 -4.26 9.91
C VAL A 29 0.95 -5.06 9.02
N ILE A 30 0.60 -6.32 8.78
CA ILE A 30 1.29 -7.19 7.84
C ILE A 30 0.50 -7.25 6.53
N ALA A 31 1.15 -6.90 5.43
CA ALA A 31 0.56 -6.93 4.11
C ALA A 31 1.02 -8.14 3.30
N GLU A 32 0.09 -8.78 2.62
CA GLU A 32 0.30 -9.98 1.82
C GLU A 32 -0.56 -9.94 0.54
N SER A 33 -0.16 -10.67 -0.48
CA SER A 33 -0.86 -10.67 -1.77
C SER A 33 -1.86 -11.81 -1.94
N ARG A 34 -1.89 -12.79 -1.04
CA ARG A 34 -2.74 -13.98 -1.13
C ARG A 34 -3.59 -14.15 0.13
N THR A 35 -4.88 -14.35 -0.04
CA THR A 35 -5.83 -14.59 1.07
C THR A 35 -5.44 -15.80 1.91
N TYR A 36 -4.92 -16.86 1.29
CA TYR A 36 -4.38 -18.02 1.99
C TYR A 36 -3.25 -17.66 2.98
N ASN A 37 -2.33 -16.80 2.57
CA ASN A 37 -1.24 -16.35 3.43
C ASN A 37 -1.75 -15.42 4.54
N LEU A 38 -2.73 -14.56 4.25
CA LEU A 38 -3.40 -13.74 5.27
C LEU A 38 -4.09 -14.60 6.34
N LYS A 39 -4.81 -15.66 5.91
CA LYS A 39 -5.38 -16.64 6.83
C LYS A 39 -4.33 -17.23 7.76
N LYS A 40 -3.23 -17.74 7.20
CA LYS A 40 -2.12 -18.34 7.94
C LYS A 40 -1.52 -17.37 8.98
N LEU A 41 -1.31 -16.12 8.60
CA LEU A 41 -0.76 -15.08 9.47
C LEU A 41 -1.76 -14.72 10.58
N LYS A 42 -3.02 -14.56 10.23
CA LYS A 42 -4.08 -14.20 11.18
C LYS A 42 -4.31 -15.31 12.21
N ASP A 43 -4.36 -16.57 11.77
CA ASP A 43 -4.52 -17.74 12.66
C ASP A 43 -3.32 -17.89 13.62
N ALA A 44 -2.10 -17.63 13.16
CA ALA A 44 -0.89 -17.83 13.95
C ALA A 44 -0.53 -16.65 14.87
N LEU A 45 -0.89 -15.42 14.50
CA LEU A 45 -0.39 -14.21 15.16
C LEU A 45 -1.51 -13.30 15.68
N GLY A 46 -2.75 -13.48 15.22
CA GLY A 46 -3.87 -12.57 15.55
C GLY A 46 -3.64 -11.13 15.07
N CYS A 47 -2.67 -10.90 14.17
CA CYS A 47 -2.27 -9.57 13.76
C CYS A 47 -3.26 -8.94 12.78
N ARG A 48 -3.14 -7.62 12.64
CA ARG A 48 -3.86 -6.85 11.64
C ARG A 48 -3.24 -7.08 10.26
N THR A 49 -4.08 -7.31 9.26
CA THR A 49 -3.63 -7.78 7.94
C THR A 49 -4.17 -6.90 6.81
N CYS A 50 -3.38 -6.80 5.72
CA CYS A 50 -3.77 -6.09 4.52
C CYS A 50 -3.60 -6.96 3.28
N LEU A 51 -4.63 -7.05 2.43
CA LEU A 51 -4.49 -7.61 1.09
C LEU A 51 -3.87 -6.54 0.17
N LEU A 52 -2.64 -6.81 -0.28
CA LEU A 52 -1.81 -5.84 -1.03
C LEU A 52 -2.03 -5.94 -2.54
N ARG A 53 -3.26 -6.03 -2.96
CA ARG A 53 -3.74 -5.96 -4.35
C ARG A 53 -5.25 -5.75 -4.37
N SER A 54 -5.77 -5.37 -5.52
CA SER A 54 -7.22 -5.36 -5.73
C SER A 54 -7.77 -6.79 -5.62
N PRO A 55 -8.81 -7.02 -4.80
CA PRO A 55 -9.49 -8.31 -4.73
C PRO A 55 -10.20 -8.65 -6.04
N VAL A 56 -10.40 -9.95 -6.28
CA VAL A 56 -11.32 -10.42 -7.32
C VAL A 56 -12.66 -10.82 -6.69
N LEU A 57 -13.75 -10.72 -7.44
CA LEU A 57 -15.11 -10.96 -6.91
C LEU A 57 -15.28 -12.37 -6.30
N SER A 58 -14.57 -13.37 -6.84
CA SER A 58 -14.64 -14.76 -6.36
C SER A 58 -13.98 -15.00 -5.00
N GLU A 59 -13.19 -14.06 -4.47
CA GLU A 59 -12.48 -14.22 -3.19
C GLU A 59 -12.99 -13.27 -2.08
N ILE A 60 -14.04 -12.49 -2.34
CA ILE A 60 -14.54 -11.45 -1.43
C ILE A 60 -14.84 -12.02 -0.03
N GLU A 61 -15.40 -13.23 0.05
CA GLU A 61 -15.66 -13.89 1.33
C GLU A 61 -14.39 -14.08 2.16
N ASP A 62 -13.33 -14.57 1.55
CA ASP A 62 -12.05 -14.79 2.22
C ASP A 62 -11.33 -13.46 2.52
N VAL A 63 -11.49 -12.45 1.65
CA VAL A 63 -10.94 -11.12 1.91
C VAL A 63 -11.54 -10.54 3.19
N ILE A 64 -12.86 -10.53 3.33
CA ILE A 64 -13.53 -10.03 4.54
C ILE A 64 -13.20 -10.90 5.77
N ARG A 65 -12.99 -12.19 5.57
CA ARG A 65 -12.65 -13.11 6.66
C ARG A 65 -11.25 -12.89 7.20
N TYR A 66 -10.27 -12.66 6.32
CA TYR A 66 -8.85 -12.72 6.65
C TYR A 66 -8.07 -11.42 6.44
N ALA A 67 -8.63 -10.42 5.79
CA ALA A 67 -8.01 -9.11 5.65
C ALA A 67 -8.81 -8.05 6.42
N ASP A 68 -8.12 -7.22 7.18
CA ASP A 68 -8.73 -6.05 7.82
C ASP A 68 -8.76 -4.86 6.87
N ILE A 69 -7.79 -4.81 5.94
CA ILE A 69 -7.61 -3.76 4.94
C ILE A 69 -7.42 -4.41 3.56
N SER A 70 -7.88 -3.76 2.49
CA SER A 70 -7.50 -4.14 1.12
C SER A 70 -7.31 -2.92 0.22
N LEU A 71 -6.42 -3.07 -0.79
CA LEU A 71 -6.24 -2.08 -1.84
C LEU A 71 -7.37 -2.24 -2.87
N ASN A 72 -7.96 -1.14 -3.29
CA ASN A 72 -9.08 -1.17 -4.24
C ASN A 72 -9.05 0.00 -5.23
N SER A 73 -9.60 -0.25 -6.42
CA SER A 73 -9.84 0.77 -7.45
C SER A 73 -11.20 0.59 -8.16
N GLU A 74 -11.84 -0.58 -7.98
CA GLU A 74 -13.01 -1.00 -8.73
C GLU A 74 -14.30 -0.87 -7.90
N VAL A 75 -15.24 -0.06 -8.37
CA VAL A 75 -16.54 0.18 -7.71
C VAL A 75 -17.32 -1.12 -7.47
N ALA A 76 -17.29 -2.05 -8.43
CA ALA A 76 -17.98 -3.33 -8.29
C ALA A 76 -17.43 -4.17 -7.14
N VAL A 77 -16.10 -4.19 -6.98
CA VAL A 77 -15.41 -4.88 -5.89
C VAL A 77 -15.70 -4.22 -4.55
N ILE A 78 -15.65 -2.89 -4.47
CA ILE A 78 -15.94 -2.12 -3.25
C ILE A 78 -17.38 -2.40 -2.76
N LYS A 79 -18.36 -2.42 -3.66
CA LYS A 79 -19.75 -2.77 -3.32
C LYS A 79 -19.87 -4.21 -2.81
N ALA A 80 -19.18 -5.15 -3.45
CA ALA A 80 -19.18 -6.55 -3.03
C ALA A 80 -18.51 -6.74 -1.63
N LEU A 81 -17.43 -6.02 -1.35
CA LEU A 81 -16.79 -6.00 -0.02
C LEU A 81 -17.75 -5.49 1.05
N SER A 82 -18.51 -4.42 0.78
CA SER A 82 -19.51 -3.90 1.72
C SER A 82 -20.61 -4.93 2.02
N ALA A 83 -21.21 -5.51 0.97
CA ALA A 83 -22.25 -6.51 1.14
C ALA A 83 -21.78 -7.71 1.96
N GLU A 84 -20.58 -8.18 1.69
CA GLU A 84 -19.98 -9.30 2.40
C GLU A 84 -19.58 -8.94 3.85
N ALA A 85 -19.06 -7.72 4.07
CA ALA A 85 -18.75 -7.22 5.40
C ALA A 85 -20.02 -7.16 6.29
N VAL A 86 -21.13 -6.72 5.73
CA VAL A 86 -22.44 -6.78 6.40
C VAL A 86 -22.83 -8.22 6.70
N ARG A 87 -22.72 -9.13 5.74
CA ARG A 87 -23.06 -10.55 5.92
C ARG A 87 -22.25 -11.22 7.04
N GLN A 88 -20.94 -10.88 7.16
CA GLN A 88 -20.07 -11.40 8.20
C GLN A 88 -20.10 -10.61 9.52
N GLY A 89 -20.84 -9.50 9.62
CA GLY A 89 -20.88 -8.63 10.79
C GLY A 89 -19.53 -7.97 11.11
N LYS A 90 -18.72 -7.71 10.09
CA LYS A 90 -17.38 -7.12 10.23
C LYS A 90 -17.34 -5.71 9.64
N THR A 91 -16.35 -4.94 10.02
CA THR A 91 -15.96 -3.71 9.34
C THR A 91 -14.69 -3.96 8.56
N HIS A 92 -14.63 -3.50 7.31
CA HIS A 92 -13.48 -3.63 6.44
C HIS A 92 -12.96 -2.25 6.03
N GLU A 93 -11.64 -2.09 5.96
CA GLU A 93 -11.02 -0.83 5.61
C GLU A 93 -10.50 -0.87 4.16
N VAL A 94 -10.78 0.19 3.43
CA VAL A 94 -10.44 0.34 2.01
C VAL A 94 -9.34 1.37 1.84
N LEU A 95 -8.20 0.94 1.31
CA LEU A 95 -7.18 1.83 0.77
C LEU A 95 -7.50 2.05 -0.71
N LEU A 96 -8.08 3.21 -1.05
CA LEU A 96 -8.41 3.54 -2.43
C LEU A 96 -7.15 3.93 -3.19
N MET A 97 -6.87 3.23 -4.28
CA MET A 97 -5.67 3.47 -5.08
C MET A 97 -5.90 4.53 -6.15
N VAL A 98 -4.95 5.46 -6.23
CA VAL A 98 -4.84 6.47 -7.28
C VAL A 98 -3.58 6.17 -8.09
N ASP A 99 -3.73 5.96 -9.39
CA ASP A 99 -2.60 5.70 -10.28
C ASP A 99 -1.97 7.02 -10.74
N MET A 100 -0.75 7.28 -10.28
CA MET A 100 0.04 8.46 -10.64
C MET A 100 0.92 8.23 -11.88
N GLY A 101 0.57 7.22 -12.70
CA GLY A 101 1.26 6.89 -13.95
C GLY A 101 2.11 5.61 -13.88
N ASP A 102 2.13 4.88 -12.75
CA ASP A 102 2.82 3.58 -12.64
C ASP A 102 2.10 2.47 -13.43
N LEU A 103 0.85 2.70 -13.82
CA LEU A 103 -0.01 1.84 -14.65
C LEU A 103 -0.16 0.43 -14.08
N ARG A 104 -0.23 0.34 -12.77
CA ARG A 104 -0.38 -0.93 -12.06
C ARG A 104 -1.80 -1.14 -11.56
N GLU A 105 -2.27 -0.26 -10.69
CA GLU A 105 -3.62 -0.31 -10.11
C GLU A 105 -3.99 1.07 -9.58
N GLY A 106 -5.23 1.46 -9.71
CA GLY A 106 -5.74 2.72 -9.21
C GLY A 106 -6.65 3.41 -10.23
N ILE A 107 -7.41 4.37 -9.72
CA ILE A 107 -8.10 5.34 -10.57
C ILE A 107 -7.04 6.32 -11.07
N MET A 108 -6.98 6.56 -12.38
CA MET A 108 -6.01 7.49 -12.95
C MET A 108 -6.15 8.87 -12.32
N PHE A 109 -5.03 9.50 -12.01
CA PHE A 109 -4.97 10.78 -11.30
C PHE A 109 -5.71 11.93 -12.01
N ASP A 110 -5.83 11.88 -13.33
CA ASP A 110 -6.57 12.83 -14.16
C ASP A 110 -8.09 12.53 -14.24
N HIS A 111 -8.53 11.37 -13.78
CA HIS A 111 -9.94 11.02 -13.58
C HIS A 111 -10.42 11.48 -12.18
N TYR A 112 -10.23 12.76 -11.89
CA TYR A 112 -10.45 13.32 -10.56
C TYR A 112 -11.87 13.08 -10.03
N GLN A 113 -12.90 13.21 -10.89
CA GLN A 113 -14.28 13.03 -10.47
C GLN A 113 -14.55 11.58 -10.03
N ASP A 114 -13.97 10.59 -10.70
CA ASP A 114 -14.11 9.18 -10.31
C ASP A 114 -13.48 8.90 -8.94
N ILE A 115 -12.38 9.59 -8.60
CA ILE A 115 -11.77 9.51 -7.26
C ILE A 115 -12.74 10.07 -6.22
N VAL A 116 -13.29 11.26 -6.46
CA VAL A 116 -14.26 11.93 -5.55
C VAL A 116 -15.48 11.04 -5.33
N ASP A 117 -16.08 10.53 -6.41
CA ASP A 117 -17.31 9.72 -6.34
C ASP A 117 -17.05 8.39 -5.63
N THR A 118 -15.87 7.79 -5.84
CA THR A 118 -15.50 6.54 -5.15
C THR A 118 -15.24 6.77 -3.66
N VAL A 119 -14.61 7.89 -3.27
CA VAL A 119 -14.43 8.25 -1.85
C VAL A 119 -15.78 8.43 -1.17
N LYS A 120 -16.73 9.15 -1.80
CA LYS A 120 -18.09 9.30 -1.28
C LYS A 120 -18.80 7.95 -1.14
N LEU A 121 -18.71 7.12 -2.17
CA LEU A 121 -19.29 5.78 -2.17
C LEU A 121 -18.77 4.93 -1.00
N ILE A 122 -17.44 4.89 -0.77
CA ILE A 122 -16.86 4.14 0.35
C ILE A 122 -17.39 4.65 1.70
N ASN A 123 -17.55 5.96 1.84
CA ASN A 123 -18.05 6.57 3.08
C ASN A 123 -19.56 6.30 3.33
N GLU A 124 -20.33 6.10 2.27
CA GLU A 124 -21.78 5.82 2.33
C GLU A 124 -22.08 4.32 2.52
N LEU A 125 -21.21 3.45 2.03
CA LEU A 125 -21.44 2.00 2.07
C LEU A 125 -21.32 1.46 3.51
N PRO A 126 -22.30 0.63 3.95
CA PRO A 126 -22.27 0.06 5.30
C PRO A 126 -21.05 -0.86 5.47
N ASN A 127 -20.55 -0.89 6.70
CA ASN A 127 -19.46 -1.75 7.12
C ASN A 127 -18.12 -1.55 6.35
N LEU A 128 -17.99 -0.44 5.61
CA LEU A 128 -16.71 0.00 5.07
C LEU A 128 -16.19 1.23 5.80
N LYS A 129 -14.89 1.40 5.79
CA LYS A 129 -14.20 2.62 6.22
C LYS A 129 -13.09 2.96 5.23
N LEU A 130 -12.96 4.23 4.92
CA LEU A 130 -11.82 4.71 4.14
C LEU A 130 -10.55 4.65 5.02
N TYR A 131 -9.62 3.77 4.68
CA TYR A 131 -8.30 3.69 5.32
C TYR A 131 -7.43 4.86 4.91
N GLY A 132 -7.54 5.28 3.65
CA GLY A 132 -6.80 6.38 3.05
C GLY A 132 -6.79 6.31 1.53
N LEU A 133 -6.00 7.18 0.92
CA LEU A 133 -5.61 7.07 -0.48
C LEU A 133 -4.22 6.46 -0.59
N GLY A 134 -4.01 5.64 -1.62
CA GLY A 134 -2.72 5.02 -1.90
C GLY A 134 -2.27 5.24 -3.33
N THR A 135 -0.97 5.23 -3.56
CA THR A 135 -0.39 5.19 -4.90
C THR A 135 0.83 4.29 -4.94
N ASN A 136 1.20 3.83 -6.14
CA ASN A 136 2.45 3.12 -6.39
C ASN A 136 3.43 4.03 -7.12
N PHE A 137 4.71 3.94 -6.74
CA PHE A 137 5.82 4.52 -7.46
C PHE A 137 6.86 3.45 -7.72
N ASN A 138 7.28 3.33 -8.98
CA ASN A 138 8.34 2.41 -9.42
C ASN A 138 8.12 0.94 -9.03
N CYS A 139 6.89 0.46 -9.04
CA CYS A 139 6.62 -0.95 -8.78
C CYS A 139 6.92 -1.83 -10.00
N TYR A 140 6.61 -1.30 -11.18
CA TYR A 140 6.97 -1.88 -12.48
C TYR A 140 8.10 -1.13 -13.19
N GLY A 141 8.66 -0.09 -12.55
CA GLY A 141 9.74 0.69 -13.13
C GLY A 141 9.31 1.82 -14.05
N THR A 142 8.04 2.23 -14.02
CA THR A 142 7.49 3.25 -14.92
C THR A 142 7.59 4.67 -14.37
N VAL A 143 7.34 4.86 -13.07
CA VAL A 143 7.34 6.19 -12.43
C VAL A 143 8.22 6.19 -11.20
N MET A 144 9.34 6.92 -11.27
CA MET A 144 10.20 7.12 -10.10
C MET A 144 9.54 8.01 -9.05
N PRO A 145 9.69 7.71 -7.75
CA PRO A 145 9.27 8.61 -6.69
C PRO A 145 10.10 9.91 -6.76
N THR A 146 9.41 11.03 -6.86
CA THR A 146 9.99 12.36 -6.84
C THR A 146 9.23 13.25 -5.86
N VAL A 147 9.85 14.34 -5.42
CA VAL A 147 9.15 15.35 -4.61
C VAL A 147 7.91 15.84 -5.34
N LYS A 148 8.02 16.07 -6.65
CA LYS A 148 6.90 16.58 -7.46
C LYS A 148 5.71 15.63 -7.44
N ASN A 149 5.89 14.36 -7.85
CA ASN A 149 4.75 13.44 -7.93
C ASN A 149 4.17 13.06 -6.55
N GLY A 150 4.99 13.10 -5.50
CA GLY A 150 4.49 12.97 -4.13
C GLY A 150 3.65 14.18 -3.69
N CYS A 151 4.06 15.40 -4.04
CA CYS A 151 3.26 16.61 -3.81
C CYS A 151 1.97 16.60 -4.65
N ASP A 152 2.03 16.22 -5.92
CA ASP A 152 0.85 16.12 -6.79
C ASP A 152 -0.19 15.14 -6.20
N PHE A 153 0.25 13.97 -5.73
CA PHE A 153 -0.63 12.99 -5.06
C PHE A 153 -1.26 13.57 -3.77
N ARG A 154 -0.46 14.22 -2.93
CA ARG A 154 -0.96 14.89 -1.72
C ARG A 154 -2.00 15.97 -2.06
N ASP A 155 -1.74 16.77 -3.09
CA ASP A 155 -2.62 17.88 -3.47
C ASP A 155 -3.96 17.38 -4.05
N ILE A 156 -3.96 16.24 -4.77
CA ILE A 156 -5.20 15.53 -5.12
C ILE A 156 -5.98 15.14 -3.87
N ALA A 157 -5.33 14.52 -2.90
CA ALA A 157 -6.00 14.10 -1.67
C ALA A 157 -6.58 15.28 -0.89
N ARG A 158 -5.84 16.37 -0.74
CA ARG A 158 -6.32 17.60 -0.09
C ARG A 158 -7.54 18.20 -0.81
N LYS A 159 -7.50 18.17 -2.13
CA LYS A 159 -8.63 18.65 -2.93
C LYS A 159 -9.86 17.76 -2.74
N VAL A 160 -9.68 16.43 -2.70
CA VAL A 160 -10.77 15.48 -2.41
C VAL A 160 -11.35 15.75 -1.02
N GLU A 161 -10.53 15.97 0.01
CA GLU A 161 -11.01 16.34 1.35
C GLU A 161 -11.83 17.64 1.33
N ALA A 162 -11.35 18.67 0.62
CA ALA A 162 -12.04 19.94 0.51
C ALA A 162 -13.39 19.83 -0.21
N ASP A 163 -13.45 19.08 -1.31
CA ASP A 163 -14.66 18.93 -2.13
C ASP A 163 -15.71 17.99 -1.52
N THR A 164 -15.28 17.05 -0.66
CA THR A 164 -16.19 16.06 -0.07
C THR A 164 -16.49 16.28 1.42
N GLY A 165 -15.63 16.98 2.14
CA GLY A 165 -15.66 17.06 3.60
C GLY A 165 -15.22 15.77 4.30
N ILE A 166 -14.87 14.72 3.54
CA ILE A 166 -14.45 13.42 4.07
C ILE A 166 -12.95 13.46 4.36
N LYS A 167 -12.57 13.11 5.61
CA LYS A 167 -11.15 13.04 5.99
C LYS A 167 -10.46 11.83 5.37
N ILE A 168 -9.24 12.05 4.89
CA ILE A 168 -8.35 11.02 4.34
C ILE A 168 -7.19 10.83 5.33
N PRO A 169 -7.30 9.88 6.27
CA PRO A 169 -6.37 9.81 7.40
C PRO A 169 -4.95 9.37 6.98
N ARG A 170 -4.84 8.65 5.86
CA ARG A 170 -3.54 8.15 5.38
C ARG A 170 -3.34 8.44 3.91
N LEU A 171 -2.15 8.96 3.60
CA LEU A 171 -1.63 9.12 2.25
C LEU A 171 -0.48 8.14 2.05
N SER A 172 -0.81 6.97 1.49
CA SER A 172 0.11 5.86 1.32
C SER A 172 0.90 5.99 0.01
N ALA A 173 2.04 6.68 0.07
CA ALA A 173 2.79 7.10 -1.11
C ALA A 173 3.95 6.16 -1.45
N GLY A 174 3.61 5.01 -2.02
CA GLY A 174 4.59 4.11 -2.62
C GLY A 174 5.14 3.03 -1.69
N ASN A 175 6.32 2.58 -2.02
CA ASN A 175 7.00 1.40 -1.51
C ASN A 175 8.46 1.70 -1.10
N CYS A 176 9.32 0.69 -1.13
CA CYS A 176 10.74 0.79 -0.76
C CYS A 176 11.51 1.86 -1.55
N THR A 177 11.17 2.10 -2.82
CA THR A 177 11.87 3.09 -3.66
C THR A 177 11.64 4.51 -3.16
N SER A 178 10.52 4.77 -2.51
CA SER A 178 10.22 6.07 -1.89
C SER A 178 11.13 6.40 -0.70
N TYR A 179 11.78 5.39 -0.11
CA TYR A 179 12.68 5.58 1.03
C TYR A 179 13.83 6.56 0.74
N VAL A 180 14.29 6.63 -0.49
CA VAL A 180 15.38 7.53 -0.89
C VAL A 180 15.02 9.00 -0.66
N LEU A 181 13.77 9.39 -0.86
CA LEU A 181 13.34 10.75 -0.55
C LEU A 181 13.38 11.04 0.96
N ILE A 182 13.11 10.01 1.79
CA ILE A 182 13.21 10.12 3.25
C ILE A 182 14.68 10.25 3.68
N ASP A 183 15.53 9.39 3.15
CA ASP A 183 16.98 9.40 3.42
C ASP A 183 17.63 10.73 3.04
N GLN A 184 17.17 11.35 1.95
CA GLN A 184 17.62 12.67 1.51
C GLN A 184 16.97 13.86 2.24
N GLY A 185 16.06 13.62 3.19
CA GLY A 185 15.29 14.69 3.84
C GLY A 185 14.34 15.45 2.92
N LYS A 186 13.94 14.83 1.79
CA LYS A 186 13.10 15.42 0.75
C LYS A 186 11.68 14.84 0.70
N TRP A 187 11.31 14.03 1.69
CA TRP A 187 9.97 13.45 1.74
C TRP A 187 8.89 14.54 1.80
N PRO A 188 7.90 14.53 0.90
CA PRO A 188 6.85 15.54 0.90
C PRO A 188 6.04 15.53 2.19
N GLU A 189 5.91 16.72 2.81
CA GLU A 189 5.11 16.89 4.00
C GLU A 189 3.64 16.49 3.75
N GLY A 190 3.05 15.77 4.72
CA GLY A 190 1.67 15.27 4.65
C GLY A 190 1.53 13.87 4.08
N LEU A 191 2.56 13.31 3.46
CA LEU A 191 2.59 11.89 3.13
C LEU A 191 3.02 11.12 4.38
N ASN A 192 2.12 10.30 4.93
CA ASN A 192 2.26 9.76 6.28
C ASN A 192 2.21 8.23 6.36
N HIS A 193 2.23 7.54 5.20
CA HIS A 193 2.17 6.08 5.19
C HIS A 193 2.97 5.47 4.03
N LEU A 194 3.62 4.32 4.28
CA LEU A 194 4.35 3.53 3.29
C LEU A 194 4.06 2.04 3.40
N ARG A 195 4.20 1.31 2.30
CA ARG A 195 4.12 -0.14 2.22
C ARG A 195 5.48 -0.72 1.85
N ILE A 196 6.19 -1.21 2.87
CA ILE A 196 7.61 -1.56 2.74
C ILE A 196 7.78 -3.09 2.74
N GLY A 197 8.47 -3.61 1.73
CA GLY A 197 8.87 -5.01 1.60
C GLY A 197 10.38 -5.14 1.49
N GLY A 198 10.96 -4.68 0.39
CA GLY A 198 12.38 -4.89 0.09
C GLY A 198 13.38 -4.38 1.13
N LEU A 199 13.05 -3.32 1.90
CA LEU A 199 13.95 -2.80 2.92
C LEU A 199 14.20 -3.79 4.06
N HIS A 200 13.16 -4.47 4.55
CA HIS A 200 13.32 -5.45 5.62
C HIS A 200 13.74 -6.82 5.10
N GLU A 201 13.55 -7.08 3.80
CA GLU A 201 13.94 -8.33 3.15
C GLU A 201 15.41 -8.33 2.75
N TYR A 202 15.87 -7.22 2.16
CA TYR A 202 17.19 -7.15 1.51
C TYR A 202 18.09 -6.02 2.04
N GLY A 203 17.53 -5.13 2.88
CA GLY A 203 18.24 -3.97 3.39
C GLY A 203 18.26 -2.76 2.45
N ILE A 204 18.72 -1.63 3.00
CA ILE A 204 18.73 -0.33 2.31
C ILE A 204 19.60 -0.32 1.06
N GLU A 205 20.79 -0.92 1.14
CA GLU A 205 21.75 -0.90 0.04
C GLU A 205 21.23 -1.65 -1.18
N TYR A 206 20.53 -2.77 -0.98
CA TYR A 206 19.88 -3.49 -2.06
C TYR A 206 18.83 -2.61 -2.78
N VAL A 207 18.02 -1.88 -2.02
CA VAL A 207 17.02 -0.97 -2.58
C VAL A 207 17.69 0.15 -3.37
N LYS A 208 18.75 0.75 -2.84
CA LYS A 208 19.51 1.79 -3.54
C LYS A 208 20.07 1.28 -4.86
N VAL A 209 20.74 0.14 -4.85
CA VAL A 209 21.37 -0.44 -6.04
C VAL A 209 20.34 -0.98 -7.03
N HIS A 210 19.36 -1.76 -6.55
CA HIS A 210 18.46 -2.49 -7.45
C HIS A 210 17.36 -1.63 -8.07
N TYR A 211 16.86 -0.64 -7.33
CA TYR A 211 15.73 0.17 -7.79
C TYR A 211 16.12 1.57 -8.26
N LEU A 212 17.27 2.09 -7.84
CA LEU A 212 17.66 3.45 -8.17
C LEU A 212 18.73 3.53 -9.24
N ASP A 213 19.76 2.68 -9.16
CA ASP A 213 20.85 2.71 -10.14
C ASP A 213 20.41 2.23 -11.52
N GLN A 214 19.39 1.37 -11.62
CA GLN A 214 18.81 0.96 -12.89
C GLN A 214 18.28 2.13 -13.71
N TYR A 215 17.85 3.21 -13.07
CA TYR A 215 17.26 4.37 -13.71
C TYR A 215 18.21 5.55 -13.90
N HIS A 216 19.37 5.53 -13.24
CA HIS A 216 20.35 6.61 -13.38
C HIS A 216 21.35 6.40 -14.51
N HIS A 217 21.21 5.34 -15.30
CA HIS A 217 22.15 5.00 -16.38
C HIS A 217 23.62 5.08 -15.96
N SER A 218 23.91 4.79 -14.67
CA SER A 218 25.27 4.78 -14.22
C SER A 218 25.94 3.54 -14.79
N GLN A 219 26.88 3.72 -15.73
CA GLN A 219 27.70 2.66 -16.29
C GLN A 219 28.75 2.13 -15.29
N LYS A 220 28.52 2.32 -14.00
CA LYS A 220 29.36 1.73 -12.97
C LYS A 220 29.04 0.25 -12.84
N PRO A 221 30.01 -0.65 -12.90
CA PRO A 221 29.78 -2.06 -12.61
C PRO A 221 29.20 -2.17 -11.19
N VAL A 222 28.07 -2.88 -11.07
CA VAL A 222 27.44 -3.19 -9.79
C VAL A 222 28.45 -4.01 -8.99
N GLU A 223 29.06 -3.43 -7.96
CA GLU A 223 29.80 -4.22 -6.99
C GLU A 223 28.83 -5.23 -6.38
N LYS A 224 29.22 -6.50 -6.38
CA LYS A 224 28.40 -7.57 -5.81
C LYS A 224 28.07 -7.22 -4.36
N VAL A 225 26.87 -6.74 -4.11
CA VAL A 225 26.35 -6.63 -2.76
C VAL A 225 26.08 -8.05 -2.29
N CYS A 226 26.93 -8.58 -1.44
CA CYS A 226 26.67 -9.85 -0.79
C CYS A 226 25.41 -9.70 0.05
N SER A 227 24.41 -10.50 -0.25
CA SER A 227 23.23 -10.62 0.61
C SER A 227 23.68 -11.06 2.00
N PRO A 228 23.24 -10.40 3.09
CA PRO A 228 23.59 -10.83 4.45
C PRO A 228 22.89 -12.13 4.88
N LEU A 229 22.27 -12.87 3.95
CA LEU A 229 21.55 -14.10 4.21
C LEU A 229 22.34 -15.37 3.87
N TYR A 230 23.69 -15.34 3.93
CA TYR A 230 24.51 -16.54 3.96
C TYR A 230 25.58 -16.44 5.04
#